data_8c05655cb95b35da104b785244149fc6
#
_entry.id   8c05655cb95b35da104b785244149fc6
#
_cell.length_a   1.000
_cell.length_b   1.000
_cell.length_c   1.000
_cell.angle_alpha   90.00
_cell.angle_beta   90.00
_cell.angle_gamma   90.00
#
_symmetry.space_group_name_H-M   'P 1'
#
loop_
_entity.id
_entity.type
_entity.pdbx_description
1 polymer ?
#
loop_
_entity_poly.entity_id
_entity_poly.type
_entity_poly.pdbx_seq_one_letter_code
_entity_poly.pdbx_strand_id
1 'polypeptide(L)'
;MKTITQASRTLLVFMLIFYCVGVYAQRKEVSYFNDSVEICPLADKELIDSCYNLLDRNMMLETDGMYGQIAVIDATTSEVLAWASLEKQLDDDCGWCGDMVYVPFKKQVCSTDIFVPFIAAKCLEKSNTSLGKMVDTECGILEVNDSLKIRDHNWRRGGYGTVTFKKALLMKSRIGMYKAFTTIPNGADLWRQACDTTAKSNAIELAMTFNQKYHPKSSLGYVKKIATGIFEKKGIQHRLAPEGVKLAGMYNIRQSDDTKRTSDEFTFVGCFPADNPKYTIGMVVIRPHKLPANIGMLSKEVNQLIEWLMNRNK
;
A
#
# COMPACT_ATOMS: atom_id res chain seq x y z
N MET A 1 30.19 -23.98 41.78
CA MET A 1 29.20 -23.48 40.80
C MET A 1 29.04 -21.98 40.97
N LYS A 2 29.55 -21.18 40.02
CA LYS A 2 29.43 -19.70 40.13
C LYS A 2 28.01 -19.32 39.70
N THR A 3 27.27 -18.70 40.62
CA THR A 3 25.95 -18.14 40.38
C THR A 3 26.05 -16.99 39.36
N ILE A 4 25.48 -17.17 38.20
CA ILE A 4 25.37 -16.12 37.20
C ILE A 4 24.46 -15.03 37.80
N THR A 5 25.00 -13.84 38.02
CA THR A 5 24.27 -12.72 38.59
C THR A 5 23.11 -12.26 37.66
N GLN A 6 22.07 -11.68 38.25
CA GLN A 6 20.89 -11.21 37.51
C GLN A 6 21.27 -10.22 36.40
N ALA A 7 22.32 -9.42 36.61
CA ALA A 7 22.89 -8.52 35.61
C ALA A 7 23.44 -9.26 34.38
N SER A 8 24.10 -10.42 34.58
CA SER A 8 24.61 -11.23 33.48
C SER A 8 23.49 -11.88 32.65
N ARG A 9 22.35 -12.21 33.30
CA ARG A 9 21.18 -12.75 32.59
C ARG A 9 20.50 -11.68 31.75
N THR A 10 20.37 -10.47 32.29
CA THR A 10 19.79 -9.32 31.56
C THR A 10 20.66 -8.95 30.36
N LEU A 11 22.00 -8.94 30.51
CA LEU A 11 22.93 -8.67 29.42
C LEU A 11 22.87 -9.75 28.33
N LEU A 12 22.72 -11.02 28.72
CA LEU A 12 22.59 -12.14 27.75
C LEU A 12 21.28 -12.06 26.96
N VAL A 13 20.18 -11.66 27.60
CA VAL A 13 18.88 -11.43 26.95
C VAL A 13 18.96 -10.25 25.98
N PHE A 14 19.61 -9.15 26.38
CA PHE A 14 19.85 -8.01 25.49
C PHE A 14 20.76 -8.38 24.32
N MET A 15 21.83 -9.13 24.51
CA MET A 15 22.67 -9.62 23.41
C MET A 15 21.90 -10.56 22.46
N LEU A 16 21.05 -11.44 22.98
CA LEU A 16 20.20 -12.31 22.16
C LEU A 16 19.17 -11.50 21.36
N ILE A 17 18.56 -10.48 21.97
CA ILE A 17 17.63 -9.57 21.28
C ILE A 17 18.37 -8.77 20.20
N PHE A 18 19.56 -8.23 20.49
CA PHE A 18 20.39 -7.55 19.49
C PHE A 18 20.89 -8.48 18.39
N TYR A 19 21.22 -9.72 18.71
CA TYR A 19 21.60 -10.74 17.73
C TYR A 19 20.40 -11.12 16.84
N CYS A 20 19.22 -11.32 17.42
CA CYS A 20 17.99 -11.56 16.65
C CYS A 20 17.61 -10.35 15.79
N VAL A 21 17.72 -9.11 16.32
CA VAL A 21 17.48 -7.88 15.55
C VAL A 21 18.55 -7.67 14.48
N GLY A 22 19.81 -7.99 14.77
CA GLY A 22 20.93 -7.95 13.82
C GLY A 22 20.79 -9.00 12.71
N VAL A 23 20.37 -10.22 13.03
CA VAL A 23 20.04 -11.26 12.04
C VAL A 23 18.81 -10.90 11.22
N TYR A 24 17.81 -10.24 11.83
CA TYR A 24 16.64 -9.68 11.12
C TYR A 24 17.01 -8.49 10.23
N ALA A 25 17.95 -7.65 10.67
CA ALA A 25 18.46 -6.52 9.88
C ALA A 25 19.39 -6.99 8.73
N GLN A 26 20.21 -8.01 8.95
CA GLN A 26 21.01 -8.63 7.88
C GLN A 26 20.18 -9.38 6.84
N ARG A 27 18.98 -9.89 7.22
CA ARG A 27 18.00 -10.40 6.24
C ARG A 27 17.36 -9.30 5.37
N LYS A 28 17.56 -8.00 5.70
CA LYS A 28 17.05 -6.86 4.93
C LYS A 28 17.90 -6.47 3.72
N GLU A 29 19.12 -6.97 3.61
CA GLU A 29 19.95 -6.78 2.40
C GLU A 29 19.92 -8.03 1.54
N VAL A 30 18.81 -8.25 0.87
CA VAL A 30 18.82 -9.17 -0.29
C VAL A 30 19.45 -8.37 -1.44
N SER A 31 20.75 -8.57 -1.64
CA SER A 31 21.46 -8.01 -2.78
C SER A 31 21.12 -8.81 -4.02
N TYR A 32 20.29 -8.23 -4.89
CA TYR A 32 20.01 -8.77 -6.21
C TYR A 32 21.07 -8.25 -7.18
N PHE A 33 22.14 -8.95 -7.36
CA PHE A 33 23.05 -8.77 -8.48
C PHE A 33 23.64 -10.10 -8.91
N ASN A 34 23.58 -10.34 -10.23
CA ASN A 34 24.14 -11.44 -11.01
C ASN A 34 23.61 -12.83 -10.69
N ASP A 35 23.05 -13.49 -11.70
CA ASP A 35 22.85 -14.92 -11.99
C ASP A 35 22.78 -15.95 -10.83
N SER A 36 23.01 -15.53 -9.60
CA SER A 36 22.84 -16.28 -8.37
C SER A 36 21.96 -15.46 -7.41
N VAL A 37 20.66 -15.58 -7.59
CA VAL A 37 19.68 -15.25 -6.55
C VAL A 37 20.01 -16.13 -5.36
N GLU A 38 20.61 -15.61 -4.30
CA GLU A 38 20.51 -16.24 -2.99
C GLU A 38 19.03 -16.18 -2.60
N ILE A 39 18.33 -17.20 -3.04
CA ILE A 39 16.91 -17.38 -2.78
C ILE A 39 16.78 -17.48 -1.27
N CYS A 40 16.03 -16.57 -0.66
CA CYS A 40 15.56 -16.78 0.71
C CYS A 40 15.06 -18.24 0.78
N PRO A 41 15.51 -19.08 1.73
CA PRO A 41 15.17 -20.52 1.74
C PRO A 41 13.66 -20.79 1.78
N LEU A 42 12.84 -19.78 2.04
CA LEU A 42 11.38 -19.82 2.06
C LEU A 42 10.76 -19.24 0.77
N ALA A 43 11.58 -18.70 -0.14
CA ALA A 43 11.04 -18.09 -1.37
C ALA A 43 10.61 -19.18 -2.35
N ASP A 44 9.44 -18.98 -2.87
CA ASP A 44 8.80 -19.88 -3.83
C ASP A 44 9.14 -19.46 -5.24
N LYS A 45 10.00 -20.23 -5.91
CA LYS A 45 10.47 -19.91 -7.26
C LYS A 45 9.32 -19.74 -8.26
N GLU A 46 8.33 -20.62 -8.24
CA GLU A 46 7.18 -20.55 -9.14
C GLU A 46 6.35 -19.28 -8.90
N LEU A 47 6.21 -18.89 -7.63
CA LEU A 47 5.53 -17.65 -7.26
C LEU A 47 6.35 -16.42 -7.66
N ILE A 48 7.68 -16.46 -7.55
CA ILE A 48 8.57 -15.38 -8.02
C ILE A 48 8.43 -15.20 -9.54
N ASP A 49 8.50 -16.30 -10.29
CA ASP A 49 8.34 -16.26 -11.75
C ASP A 49 6.94 -15.74 -12.14
N SER A 50 5.91 -16.11 -11.39
CA SER A 50 4.55 -15.59 -11.57
C SER A 50 4.47 -14.08 -11.29
N CYS A 51 5.08 -13.61 -10.19
CA CYS A 51 5.15 -12.18 -9.87
C CYS A 51 5.88 -11.39 -10.97
N TYR A 52 6.99 -11.92 -11.46
CA TYR A 52 7.73 -11.32 -12.58
C TYR A 52 6.85 -11.18 -13.80
N ASN A 53 6.28 -12.29 -14.30
CA ASN A 53 5.49 -12.31 -15.53
C ASN A 53 4.25 -11.40 -15.44
N LEU A 54 3.60 -11.36 -14.27
CA LEU A 54 2.45 -10.48 -14.04
C LEU A 54 2.86 -9.01 -14.04
N LEU A 55 3.97 -8.68 -13.41
CA LEU A 55 4.47 -7.31 -13.33
C LEU A 55 4.97 -6.82 -14.69
N ASP A 56 5.75 -7.63 -15.40
CA ASP A 56 6.24 -7.35 -16.75
C ASP A 56 5.06 -7.07 -17.70
N ARG A 57 4.08 -7.97 -17.73
CA ARG A 57 2.88 -7.78 -18.55
C ARG A 57 2.10 -6.53 -18.19
N ASN A 58 1.95 -6.22 -16.88
CA ASN A 58 1.27 -4.99 -16.45
C ASN A 58 2.00 -3.74 -16.94
N MET A 59 3.32 -3.74 -16.80
CA MET A 59 4.14 -2.60 -17.22
C MET A 59 4.15 -2.43 -18.74
N MET A 60 4.16 -3.52 -19.50
CA MET A 60 4.18 -3.48 -20.96
C MET A 60 2.83 -3.13 -21.57
N LEU A 61 1.73 -3.72 -21.06
CA LEU A 61 0.43 -3.69 -21.74
C LEU A 61 -0.60 -2.78 -21.09
N GLU A 62 -0.62 -2.68 -19.75
CA GLU A 62 -1.70 -1.99 -19.05
C GLU A 62 -1.30 -0.58 -18.60
N THR A 63 -0.08 -0.39 -18.14
CA THR A 63 0.34 0.88 -17.53
C THR A 63 1.36 1.67 -18.33
N ASP A 64 2.06 1.07 -19.31
CA ASP A 64 3.27 1.65 -19.91
C ASP A 64 4.27 2.08 -18.81
N GLY A 65 4.49 1.16 -17.86
CA GLY A 65 5.27 1.43 -16.66
C GLY A 65 6.75 1.55 -16.96
N MET A 66 7.40 2.48 -16.25
CA MET A 66 8.85 2.63 -16.29
C MET A 66 9.55 1.90 -15.14
N TYR A 67 8.82 1.72 -14.05
CA TYR A 67 9.31 1.03 -12.87
C TYR A 67 8.15 0.33 -12.17
N GLY A 68 8.37 -0.88 -11.71
CA GLY A 68 7.36 -1.67 -11.03
C GLY A 68 7.92 -2.55 -9.94
N GLN A 69 7.11 -2.80 -8.93
CA GLN A 69 7.39 -3.72 -7.84
C GLN A 69 6.14 -4.49 -7.47
N ILE A 70 6.31 -5.76 -7.16
CA ILE A 70 5.29 -6.61 -6.55
C ILE A 70 5.92 -7.45 -5.45
N ALA A 71 5.22 -7.64 -4.35
CA ALA A 71 5.63 -8.48 -3.24
C ALA A 71 4.44 -9.26 -2.70
N VAL A 72 4.68 -10.51 -2.34
CA VAL A 72 3.74 -11.39 -1.64
C VAL A 72 4.35 -11.81 -0.33
N ILE A 73 3.64 -11.60 0.77
CA ILE A 73 4.05 -12.05 2.10
C ILE A 73 3.02 -13.00 2.69
N ASP A 74 3.49 -13.91 3.53
CA ASP A 74 2.61 -14.67 4.43
C ASP A 74 2.00 -13.73 5.45
N ALA A 75 0.67 -13.67 5.52
CA ALA A 75 -0.02 -12.74 6.40
C ALA A 75 0.10 -13.11 7.89
N THR A 76 0.43 -14.36 8.20
CA THR A 76 0.58 -14.86 9.57
C THR A 76 1.97 -14.60 10.12
N THR A 77 3.01 -14.92 9.31
CA THR A 77 4.42 -14.82 9.74
C THR A 77 5.07 -13.51 9.33
N SER A 78 4.49 -12.79 8.37
CA SER A 78 5.05 -11.62 7.68
C SER A 78 6.34 -11.95 6.90
N GLU A 79 6.57 -13.22 6.58
CA GLU A 79 7.70 -13.64 5.75
C GLU A 79 7.43 -13.33 4.28
N VAL A 80 8.45 -12.89 3.56
CA VAL A 80 8.36 -12.62 2.13
C VAL A 80 8.41 -13.93 1.37
N LEU A 81 7.33 -14.28 0.68
CA LEU A 81 7.20 -15.51 -0.10
C LEU A 81 7.70 -15.33 -1.53
N ALA A 82 7.41 -14.17 -2.13
CA ALA A 82 7.84 -13.85 -3.47
C ALA A 82 7.88 -12.34 -3.70
N TRP A 83 8.65 -11.92 -4.71
CA TRP A 83 8.78 -10.54 -5.12
C TRP A 83 9.29 -10.43 -6.55
N ALA A 84 9.00 -9.29 -7.20
CA ALA A 84 9.65 -8.86 -8.42
C ALA A 84 9.82 -7.34 -8.39
N SER A 85 10.94 -6.85 -8.92
CA SER A 85 11.19 -5.43 -9.13
C SER A 85 11.81 -5.24 -10.50
N LEU A 86 11.15 -4.45 -11.34
CA LEU A 86 11.49 -4.26 -12.75
C LEU A 86 11.65 -2.79 -13.09
N GLU A 87 12.56 -2.51 -13.99
CA GLU A 87 12.73 -1.18 -14.60
C GLU A 87 12.86 -1.33 -16.10
N LYS A 88 12.21 -0.44 -16.85
CA LYS A 88 12.32 -0.37 -18.30
C LYS A 88 13.62 0.32 -18.68
N GLN A 89 14.56 -0.43 -19.24
CA GLN A 89 15.75 0.15 -19.87
C GLN A 89 15.35 0.59 -21.26
N LEU A 90 15.38 1.90 -21.50
CA LEU A 90 15.08 2.44 -22.82
C LEU A 90 16.26 2.19 -23.75
N ASP A 91 15.94 1.80 -24.95
CA ASP A 91 16.92 1.73 -26.04
C ASP A 91 17.30 3.16 -26.46
N ASP A 92 18.58 3.45 -26.50
CA ASP A 92 19.12 4.78 -26.85
C ASP A 92 18.67 5.24 -28.25
N ASP A 93 18.49 4.32 -29.19
CA ASP A 93 18.10 4.60 -30.56
C ASP A 93 16.58 4.83 -30.72
N CYS A 94 15.76 4.20 -29.89
CA CYS A 94 14.30 4.22 -30.02
C CYS A 94 13.64 5.18 -29.03
N GLY A 95 14.19 5.38 -27.84
CA GLY A 95 13.64 6.24 -26.78
C GLY A 95 12.30 5.81 -26.16
N TRP A 96 11.63 4.79 -26.72
CA TRP A 96 10.31 4.29 -26.32
C TRP A 96 10.27 2.77 -26.15
N CYS A 97 11.07 2.03 -26.92
CA CYS A 97 11.27 0.60 -26.76
C CYS A 97 12.34 0.33 -25.73
N GLY A 98 12.26 -0.81 -25.07
CA GLY A 98 13.24 -1.20 -24.06
C GLY A 98 12.83 -2.48 -23.39
N ASP A 99 13.82 -3.18 -22.88
CA ASP A 99 13.64 -4.41 -22.14
C ASP A 99 13.34 -4.15 -20.67
N MET A 100 12.55 -5.03 -20.05
CA MET A 100 12.35 -5.04 -18.61
C MET A 100 13.51 -5.79 -17.95
N VAL A 101 14.21 -5.09 -17.07
CA VAL A 101 15.33 -5.66 -16.33
C VAL A 101 15.04 -5.73 -14.85
N TYR A 102 15.57 -6.74 -14.19
CA TYR A 102 15.52 -6.83 -12.74
C TYR A 102 16.33 -5.72 -12.09
N VAL A 103 15.75 -5.07 -11.10
CA VAL A 103 16.41 -4.03 -10.31
C VAL A 103 16.17 -4.22 -8.82
N PRO A 104 17.06 -3.74 -7.95
CA PRO A 104 16.85 -3.79 -6.51
C PRO A 104 15.62 -2.99 -6.06
N PHE A 105 15.01 -3.39 -4.93
CA PHE A 105 13.90 -2.67 -4.27
C PHE A 105 14.34 -1.32 -3.64
N LYS A 106 15.10 -0.51 -4.36
CA LYS A 106 15.60 0.78 -3.85
C LYS A 106 14.60 1.91 -4.01
N LYS A 107 13.72 1.82 -5.00
CA LYS A 107 12.78 2.89 -5.28
C LYS A 107 11.59 2.80 -4.33
N GLN A 108 11.28 3.93 -3.69
CA GLN A 108 10.18 4.05 -2.74
C GLN A 108 9.22 5.15 -3.22
N VAL A 109 7.92 4.92 -3.00
CA VAL A 109 6.86 5.88 -3.28
C VAL A 109 6.24 6.39 -1.99
N CYS A 110 5.57 7.54 -2.06
CA CYS A 110 4.86 8.08 -0.90
C CYS A 110 3.76 7.10 -0.45
N SER A 111 3.83 6.64 0.80
CA SER A 111 2.90 5.69 1.39
C SER A 111 1.83 6.32 2.28
N THR A 112 1.99 7.58 2.66
CA THR A 112 1.07 8.26 3.60
C THR A 112 -0.37 8.22 3.11
N ASP A 113 -0.63 8.60 1.88
CA ASP A 113 -1.98 8.68 1.32
C ASP A 113 -2.73 7.33 1.35
N ILE A 114 -2.01 6.21 1.29
CA ILE A 114 -2.62 4.88 1.32
C ILE A 114 -3.10 4.51 2.73
N PHE A 115 -2.44 5.03 3.77
CA PHE A 115 -2.77 4.72 5.16
C PHE A 115 -3.65 5.76 5.86
N VAL A 116 -3.87 6.92 5.26
CA VAL A 116 -4.72 7.99 5.83
C VAL A 116 -6.10 7.51 6.26
N PRO A 117 -6.86 6.70 5.47
CA PRO A 117 -8.15 6.22 5.90
C PRO A 117 -8.10 5.34 7.15
N PHE A 118 -6.99 4.61 7.35
CA PHE A 118 -6.78 3.81 8.57
C PHE A 118 -6.52 4.70 9.79
N ILE A 119 -5.72 5.74 9.61
CA ILE A 119 -5.48 6.74 10.67
C ILE A 119 -6.81 7.36 11.09
N ALA A 120 -7.63 7.77 10.12
CA ALA A 120 -8.95 8.32 10.35
C ALA A 120 -9.88 7.34 11.10
N ALA A 121 -9.92 6.08 10.68
CA ALA A 121 -10.73 5.06 11.33
C ALA A 121 -10.34 4.84 12.79
N LYS A 122 -9.04 4.72 13.07
CA LYS A 122 -8.54 4.57 14.45
C LYS A 122 -8.83 5.77 15.33
N CYS A 123 -8.83 6.97 14.75
CA CYS A 123 -9.18 8.19 15.49
C CYS A 123 -10.67 8.22 15.84
N LEU A 124 -11.52 7.81 14.90
CA LEU A 124 -12.97 7.75 15.11
C LEU A 124 -13.37 6.76 16.20
N GLU A 125 -12.66 5.66 16.34
CA GLU A 125 -12.93 4.68 17.38
C GLU A 125 -12.68 5.20 18.80
N LYS A 126 -11.80 6.20 18.89
CA LYS A 126 -11.51 6.92 20.15
C LYS A 126 -12.39 8.16 20.35
N SER A 127 -13.25 8.48 19.41
CA SER A 127 -14.13 9.63 19.42
C SER A 127 -15.60 9.23 19.41
N ASN A 128 -16.49 10.13 19.86
CA ASN A 128 -17.94 9.93 19.76
C ASN A 128 -18.49 10.19 18.33
N THR A 129 -17.63 10.27 17.32
CA THR A 129 -18.02 10.55 15.94
C THR A 129 -18.32 9.23 15.22
N SER A 130 -19.39 9.17 14.45
CA SER A 130 -19.79 7.96 13.72
C SER A 130 -19.42 8.02 12.24
N LEU A 131 -19.23 6.86 11.61
CA LEU A 131 -19.06 6.74 10.16
C LEU A 131 -20.30 7.22 9.36
N GLY A 132 -21.46 7.28 10.00
CA GLY A 132 -22.70 7.78 9.40
C GLY A 132 -22.84 9.31 9.42
N LYS A 133 -21.97 10.03 10.14
CA LYS A 133 -22.00 11.50 10.18
C LYS A 133 -21.89 12.07 8.77
N MET A 134 -22.82 12.97 8.45
CA MET A 134 -22.77 13.68 7.17
C MET A 134 -21.67 14.73 7.16
N VAL A 135 -20.92 14.78 6.10
CA VAL A 135 -19.84 15.73 5.86
C VAL A 135 -20.06 16.36 4.50
N ASP A 136 -20.13 17.66 4.47
CA ASP A 136 -20.20 18.42 3.22
C ASP A 136 -18.78 18.61 2.68
N THR A 137 -18.52 18.09 1.48
CA THR A 137 -17.25 18.25 0.79
C THR A 137 -17.22 19.47 -0.14
N GLU A 138 -18.18 20.37 0.03
CA GLU A 138 -18.36 21.55 -0.83
C GLU A 138 -18.47 21.13 -2.31
N CYS A 139 -18.07 22.01 -3.20
CA CYS A 139 -17.93 21.70 -4.63
C CYS A 139 -16.55 21.10 -4.97
N GLY A 140 -15.93 20.41 -4.02
CA GLY A 140 -14.60 19.81 -4.19
C GLY A 140 -13.44 20.77 -3.97
N ILE A 141 -13.70 21.98 -3.49
CA ILE A 141 -12.71 22.99 -3.11
C ILE A 141 -13.12 23.59 -1.78
N LEU A 142 -12.22 23.55 -0.81
CA LEU A 142 -12.39 24.19 0.50
C LEU A 142 -11.26 25.18 0.73
N GLU A 143 -11.62 26.42 0.93
CA GLU A 143 -10.72 27.49 1.39
C GLU A 143 -10.83 27.59 2.91
N VAL A 144 -9.81 27.12 3.62
CA VAL A 144 -9.77 27.14 5.08
C VAL A 144 -9.34 28.52 5.59
N ASN A 145 -8.32 29.07 4.94
CA ASN A 145 -7.79 30.42 5.13
C ASN A 145 -6.94 30.81 3.93
N ASP A 146 -6.37 32.00 3.94
CA ASP A 146 -5.56 32.54 2.82
C ASP A 146 -4.38 31.65 2.41
N SER A 147 -3.89 30.83 3.35
CA SER A 147 -2.71 29.95 3.14
C SER A 147 -3.06 28.50 2.88
N LEU A 148 -4.29 28.05 3.19
CA LEU A 148 -4.68 26.64 3.10
C LEU A 148 -5.94 26.47 2.25
N LYS A 149 -5.73 25.95 1.04
CA LYS A 149 -6.78 25.53 0.12
C LYS A 149 -6.69 24.03 -0.12
N ILE A 150 -7.76 23.32 0.20
CA ILE A 150 -7.87 21.87 0.04
C ILE A 150 -8.71 21.57 -1.20
N ARG A 151 -8.27 20.62 -2.02
CA ARG A 151 -9.00 20.18 -3.20
C ARG A 151 -9.16 18.66 -3.19
N ASP A 152 -10.37 18.21 -3.51
CA ASP A 152 -10.64 16.81 -3.82
C ASP A 152 -10.24 16.51 -5.26
N HIS A 153 -9.88 15.26 -5.56
CA HIS A 153 -9.42 14.88 -6.90
C HIS A 153 -10.49 15.07 -8.00
N ASN A 154 -11.77 15.09 -7.61
CA ASN A 154 -12.89 15.31 -8.53
C ASN A 154 -13.43 16.75 -8.53
N TRP A 155 -12.68 17.73 -8.02
CA TRP A 155 -13.11 19.12 -7.90
C TRP A 155 -13.61 19.73 -9.22
N ARG A 156 -13.01 19.34 -10.37
CA ARG A 156 -13.44 19.80 -11.70
C ARG A 156 -14.81 19.26 -12.10
N ARG A 157 -15.30 18.22 -11.42
CA ARG A 157 -16.64 17.62 -11.64
C ARG A 157 -17.65 18.02 -10.57
N GLY A 158 -17.35 19.05 -9.78
CA GLY A 158 -18.25 19.56 -8.73
C GLY A 158 -18.11 18.87 -7.36
N GLY A 159 -17.01 18.12 -7.13
CA GLY A 159 -16.79 17.49 -5.83
C GLY A 159 -17.70 16.28 -5.55
N TYR A 160 -17.87 15.95 -4.28
CA TYR A 160 -18.71 14.82 -3.82
C TYR A 160 -20.01 15.28 -3.17
N GLY A 161 -20.18 16.61 -2.95
CA GLY A 161 -21.29 17.16 -2.21
C GLY A 161 -21.35 16.66 -0.76
N THR A 162 -22.54 16.55 -0.20
CA THR A 162 -22.74 16.05 1.16
C THR A 162 -22.81 14.53 1.16
N VAL A 163 -21.85 13.89 1.84
CA VAL A 163 -21.71 12.43 1.91
C VAL A 163 -21.52 11.98 3.35
N THR A 164 -21.74 10.68 3.62
CA THR A 164 -21.37 10.14 4.93
C THR A 164 -19.84 10.13 5.10
N PHE A 165 -19.37 10.25 6.34
CA PHE A 165 -17.93 10.21 6.60
C PHE A 165 -17.29 8.88 6.11
N LYS A 166 -18.00 7.73 6.26
CA LYS A 166 -17.58 6.47 5.64
C LYS A 166 -17.30 6.65 4.14
N LYS A 167 -18.25 7.26 3.41
CA LYS A 167 -18.10 7.47 1.97
C LYS A 167 -16.95 8.42 1.65
N ALA A 168 -16.77 9.50 2.42
CA ALA A 168 -15.64 10.40 2.26
C ALA A 168 -14.28 9.68 2.42
N LEU A 169 -14.15 8.79 3.41
CA LEU A 169 -12.95 7.96 3.61
C LEU A 169 -12.71 6.99 2.44
N LEU A 170 -13.75 6.29 2.00
CA LEU A 170 -13.66 5.33 0.88
C LEU A 170 -13.27 6.04 -0.43
N MET A 171 -13.79 7.23 -0.65
CA MET A 171 -13.49 8.04 -1.82
C MET A 171 -12.21 8.88 -1.67
N LYS A 172 -11.54 8.79 -0.52
CA LYS A 172 -10.34 9.59 -0.18
C LYS A 172 -10.55 11.09 -0.36
N SER A 173 -11.75 11.58 -0.01
CA SER A 173 -12.02 13.01 0.00
C SER A 173 -11.13 13.72 1.02
N ARG A 174 -10.21 14.54 0.55
CA ARG A 174 -9.32 15.33 1.42
C ARG A 174 -10.13 16.34 2.24
N ILE A 175 -11.16 16.95 1.64
CA ILE A 175 -12.07 17.89 2.32
C ILE A 175 -12.87 17.15 3.39
N GLY A 176 -13.46 16.01 3.05
CA GLY A 176 -14.19 15.18 4.00
C GLY A 176 -13.34 14.72 5.17
N MET A 177 -12.11 14.30 4.92
CA MET A 177 -11.15 13.94 5.97
C MET A 177 -10.75 15.14 6.83
N TYR A 178 -10.43 16.30 6.22
CA TYR A 178 -10.09 17.51 6.95
C TYR A 178 -11.21 17.93 7.91
N LYS A 179 -12.44 18.05 7.40
CA LYS A 179 -13.59 18.43 8.21
C LYS A 179 -13.88 17.43 9.33
N ALA A 180 -13.68 16.15 9.08
CA ALA A 180 -13.83 15.13 10.12
C ALA A 180 -12.73 15.21 11.19
N PHE A 181 -11.47 15.36 10.78
CA PHE A 181 -10.36 15.50 11.72
C PHE A 181 -10.48 16.72 12.60
N THR A 182 -10.88 17.86 12.06
CA THR A 182 -11.01 19.09 12.85
C THR A 182 -12.09 19.02 13.94
N THR A 183 -12.96 18.01 13.90
CA THR A 183 -13.96 17.76 14.94
C THR A 183 -13.50 16.81 16.05
N ILE A 184 -12.28 16.28 15.96
CA ILE A 184 -11.72 15.30 16.90
C ILE A 184 -10.63 15.99 17.76
N PRO A 185 -10.49 15.69 19.05
CA PRO A 185 -9.36 16.15 19.82
C PRO A 185 -8.03 15.81 19.14
N ASN A 186 -7.11 16.77 19.07
CA ASN A 186 -5.83 16.67 18.33
C ASN A 186 -5.97 16.45 16.80
N GLY A 187 -7.12 16.74 16.24
CA GLY A 187 -7.41 16.52 14.84
C GLY A 187 -6.51 17.32 13.88
N ALA A 188 -6.07 18.51 14.27
CA ALA A 188 -5.13 19.30 13.49
C ALA A 188 -3.77 18.59 13.29
N ASP A 189 -3.27 17.89 14.32
CA ASP A 189 -2.03 17.13 14.24
C ASP A 189 -2.19 15.89 13.36
N LEU A 190 -3.35 15.24 13.44
CA LEU A 190 -3.68 14.11 12.57
C LEU A 190 -3.78 14.54 11.11
N TRP A 191 -4.37 15.71 10.86
CA TRP A 191 -4.39 16.27 9.51
C TRP A 191 -2.99 16.56 8.99
N ARG A 192 -2.11 17.13 9.83
CA ARG A 192 -0.72 17.40 9.48
C ARG A 192 0.00 16.09 9.12
N GLN A 193 -0.17 15.04 9.93
CA GLN A 193 0.37 13.71 9.63
C GLN A 193 -0.18 13.12 8.33
N ALA A 194 -1.48 13.30 8.07
CA ALA A 194 -2.12 12.85 6.85
C ALA A 194 -1.64 13.60 5.58
N CYS A 195 -1.10 14.80 5.74
CA CYS A 195 -0.51 15.59 4.67
C CYS A 195 1.01 15.42 4.53
N ASP A 196 1.65 14.72 5.46
CA ASP A 196 3.08 14.47 5.42
C ASP A 196 3.42 13.52 4.24
N THR A 197 4.28 13.98 3.35
CA THR A 197 4.70 13.21 2.16
C THR A 197 6.08 12.58 2.33
N THR A 198 6.67 12.68 3.51
CA THR A 198 8.02 12.15 3.78
C THR A 198 8.04 10.64 3.99
N ALA A 199 6.91 10.05 4.44
CA ALA A 199 6.80 8.60 4.58
C ALA A 199 6.80 7.94 3.21
N LYS A 200 7.84 7.16 2.93
CA LYS A 200 8.01 6.42 1.68
C LYS A 200 8.14 4.93 1.97
N SER A 201 7.70 4.10 1.02
CA SER A 201 7.78 2.65 1.12
C SER A 201 7.90 2.01 -0.26
N ASN A 202 8.58 0.88 -0.34
CA ASN A 202 8.54 -0.04 -1.47
C ASN A 202 7.39 -1.06 -1.28
N ALA A 203 7.18 -1.95 -2.26
CA ALA A 203 6.06 -2.91 -2.22
C ALA A 203 6.15 -3.89 -1.03
N ILE A 204 7.35 -4.30 -0.62
CA ILE A 204 7.55 -5.17 0.55
C ILE A 204 7.19 -4.43 1.83
N GLU A 205 7.72 -3.22 2.01
CA GLU A 205 7.44 -2.39 3.19
C GLU A 205 5.96 -2.02 3.31
N LEU A 206 5.28 -1.77 2.18
CA LEU A 206 3.84 -1.57 2.14
C LEU A 206 3.07 -2.79 2.64
N ALA A 207 3.41 -3.99 2.11
CA ALA A 207 2.76 -5.23 2.50
C ALA A 207 2.99 -5.53 3.99
N MET A 208 4.21 -5.40 4.48
CA MET A 208 4.55 -5.59 5.89
C MET A 208 3.84 -4.59 6.80
N THR A 209 3.86 -3.29 6.44
CA THR A 209 3.21 -2.23 7.22
C THR A 209 1.70 -2.44 7.27
N PHE A 210 1.09 -2.83 6.14
CA PHE A 210 -0.34 -3.13 6.09
C PHE A 210 -0.66 -4.32 7.00
N ASN A 211 0.12 -5.39 6.90
CA ASN A 211 -0.08 -6.60 7.71
C ASN A 211 0.01 -6.33 9.22
N GLN A 212 0.96 -5.49 9.64
CA GLN A 212 1.09 -5.06 11.03
C GLN A 212 -0.09 -4.20 11.51
N LYS A 213 -0.63 -3.33 10.64
CA LYS A 213 -1.74 -2.43 10.98
C LYS A 213 -3.11 -3.11 10.88
N TYR A 214 -3.27 -4.03 9.94
CA TYR A 214 -4.49 -4.77 9.71
C TYR A 214 -4.37 -6.17 10.31
N HIS A 215 -4.97 -6.36 11.48
CA HIS A 215 -5.11 -7.69 12.06
C HIS A 215 -6.60 -7.95 12.30
N PRO A 216 -7.23 -8.94 11.64
CA PRO A 216 -8.70 -9.11 11.66
C PRO A 216 -9.26 -9.32 13.06
N LYS A 217 -8.49 -9.91 13.99
CA LYS A 217 -8.88 -10.15 15.38
C LYS A 217 -8.73 -8.94 16.28
N SER A 218 -7.82 -8.02 15.95
CA SER A 218 -7.52 -6.82 16.72
C SER A 218 -7.90 -5.52 15.98
N SER A 219 -8.19 -5.61 14.67
CA SER A 219 -8.65 -4.44 13.95
C SER A 219 -10.07 -4.11 14.37
N LEU A 220 -10.16 -2.94 14.87
CA LEU A 220 -11.36 -2.30 15.31
C LEU A 220 -12.35 -2.25 14.13
N GLY A 221 -13.62 -2.36 14.41
CA GLY A 221 -14.65 -2.60 13.38
C GLY A 221 -14.67 -1.60 12.25
N TYR A 222 -14.17 -0.36 12.46
CA TYR A 222 -14.10 0.66 11.43
C TYR A 222 -12.96 0.43 10.43
N VAL A 223 -11.78 0.02 10.89
CA VAL A 223 -10.65 -0.32 10.02
C VAL A 223 -11.04 -1.43 9.07
N LYS A 224 -11.66 -2.51 9.60
CA LYS A 224 -12.14 -3.62 8.79
C LYS A 224 -13.20 -3.18 7.76
N LYS A 225 -14.21 -2.40 8.19
CA LYS A 225 -15.27 -1.90 7.31
C LYS A 225 -14.76 -1.01 6.19
N ILE A 226 -13.69 -0.23 6.43
CA ILE A 226 -13.10 0.61 5.40
C ILE A 226 -12.25 -0.23 4.47
N ALA A 227 -11.35 -1.06 4.99
CA ALA A 227 -10.44 -1.85 4.18
C ALA A 227 -11.15 -2.85 3.25
N THR A 228 -12.29 -3.43 3.66
CA THR A 228 -13.09 -4.31 2.81
C THR A 228 -14.05 -3.54 1.91
N GLY A 229 -14.63 -2.43 2.40
CA GLY A 229 -15.68 -1.71 1.69
C GLY A 229 -15.24 -1.11 0.35
N ILE A 230 -13.94 -0.88 0.15
CA ILE A 230 -13.38 -0.39 -1.12
C ILE A 230 -13.57 -1.42 -2.24
N PHE A 231 -13.49 -2.71 -1.92
CA PHE A 231 -13.50 -3.82 -2.87
C PHE A 231 -14.83 -4.59 -2.92
N GLU A 232 -15.81 -4.22 -2.09
CA GLU A 232 -17.15 -4.80 -2.17
C GLU A 232 -17.84 -4.42 -3.50
N LYS A 233 -18.83 -5.21 -3.95
CA LYS A 233 -19.52 -5.06 -5.24
C LYS A 233 -20.03 -3.63 -5.54
N LYS A 234 -20.30 -2.83 -4.50
CA LYS A 234 -20.65 -1.40 -4.61
C LYS A 234 -19.50 -0.47 -4.25
N GLY A 235 -18.32 -1.02 -4.01
CA GLY A 235 -17.13 -0.27 -3.68
C GLY A 235 -16.50 0.37 -4.91
N ILE A 236 -15.60 1.33 -4.67
CA ILE A 236 -14.96 2.12 -5.73
C ILE A 236 -14.08 1.23 -6.61
N GLN A 237 -13.46 0.20 -6.05
CA GLN A 237 -12.48 -0.65 -6.72
C GLN A 237 -12.79 -2.15 -6.61
N HIS A 238 -14.09 -2.48 -6.76
CA HIS A 238 -14.52 -3.88 -6.72
C HIS A 238 -13.83 -4.78 -7.76
N ARG A 239 -13.31 -4.20 -8.85
CA ARG A 239 -12.60 -4.94 -9.91
C ARG A 239 -11.24 -5.48 -9.49
N LEU A 240 -10.68 -4.99 -8.38
CA LEU A 240 -9.42 -5.49 -7.83
C LEU A 240 -9.59 -6.77 -7.00
N ALA A 241 -10.81 -7.14 -6.65
CA ALA A 241 -11.12 -8.36 -5.94
C ALA A 241 -11.73 -9.39 -6.90
N PRO A 242 -11.15 -10.59 -7.03
CA PRO A 242 -11.77 -11.68 -7.80
C PRO A 242 -13.13 -12.06 -7.23
N GLU A 243 -13.98 -12.63 -8.07
CA GLU A 243 -15.30 -13.07 -7.63
C GLU A 243 -15.18 -14.13 -6.52
N GLY A 244 -15.94 -13.95 -5.45
CA GLY A 244 -15.94 -14.85 -4.30
C GLY A 244 -14.79 -14.66 -3.31
N VAL A 245 -13.81 -13.78 -3.61
CA VAL A 245 -12.72 -13.48 -2.69
C VAL A 245 -12.98 -12.16 -1.96
N LYS A 246 -13.05 -12.23 -0.62
CA LYS A 246 -13.14 -11.03 0.20
C LYS A 246 -11.75 -10.46 0.44
N LEU A 247 -11.50 -9.31 -0.16
CA LEU A 247 -10.25 -8.57 -0.08
C LEU A 247 -10.35 -7.43 0.94
N ALA A 248 -9.33 -7.27 1.77
CA ALA A 248 -9.14 -6.07 2.60
C ALA A 248 -7.85 -5.37 2.18
N GLY A 249 -7.91 -4.09 1.90
CA GLY A 249 -6.71 -3.37 1.45
C GLY A 249 -6.94 -1.90 1.20
N MET A 250 -5.94 -1.31 0.59
CA MET A 250 -5.91 0.11 0.23
C MET A 250 -5.22 0.28 -1.11
N TYR A 251 -5.51 1.39 -1.76
CA TYR A 251 -4.83 1.79 -2.99
C TYR A 251 -4.57 3.29 -3.01
N ASN A 252 -3.64 3.71 -3.83
CA ASN A 252 -3.46 5.12 -4.15
C ASN A 252 -3.03 5.32 -5.60
N ILE A 253 -3.39 6.47 -6.16
CA ILE A 253 -2.79 7.02 -7.38
C ILE A 253 -2.35 8.41 -7.03
N ARG A 254 -1.08 8.68 -7.20
CA ARG A 254 -0.47 9.97 -6.95
C ARG A 254 0.24 10.46 -8.20
N GLN A 255 0.10 11.71 -8.50
CA GLN A 255 0.96 12.40 -9.43
C GLN A 255 2.16 12.93 -8.66
N SER A 256 3.35 12.54 -9.07
CA SER A 256 4.61 13.01 -8.50
C SER A 256 5.32 13.90 -9.52
N ASP A 257 5.66 15.10 -9.08
CA ASP A 257 6.51 16.01 -9.83
C ASP A 257 7.96 15.81 -9.38
N ASP A 258 8.60 14.77 -9.90
CA ASP A 258 10.04 14.67 -9.77
C ASP A 258 10.71 15.64 -10.75
N THR A 259 11.79 16.29 -10.33
CA THR A 259 12.43 17.49 -10.88
C THR A 259 12.63 17.56 -12.40
N LYS A 260 12.31 16.51 -13.14
CA LYS A 260 12.46 16.43 -14.60
C LYS A 260 11.23 15.95 -15.37
N ARG A 261 10.30 15.20 -14.76
CA ARG A 261 9.12 14.65 -15.45
C ARG A 261 8.00 14.35 -14.44
N THR A 262 6.78 14.73 -14.78
CA THR A 262 5.59 14.32 -14.03
C THR A 262 5.35 12.82 -14.22
N SER A 263 5.15 12.10 -13.15
CA SER A 263 4.85 10.66 -13.16
C SER A 263 3.58 10.33 -12.40
N ASP A 264 2.92 9.23 -12.77
CA ASP A 264 1.82 8.64 -12.01
C ASP A 264 2.37 7.46 -11.20
N GLU A 265 2.16 7.50 -9.89
CA GLU A 265 2.50 6.44 -8.95
C GLU A 265 1.23 5.67 -8.58
N PHE A 266 1.14 4.42 -9.01
CA PHE A 266 0.09 3.48 -8.62
C PHE A 266 0.57 2.65 -7.44
N THR A 267 -0.23 2.60 -6.39
CA THR A 267 0.10 1.83 -5.21
C THR A 267 -1.11 1.01 -4.78
N PHE A 268 -0.90 -0.28 -4.56
CA PHE A 268 -1.90 -1.18 -4.03
C PHE A 268 -1.30 -2.00 -2.89
N VAL A 269 -2.08 -2.24 -1.85
CA VAL A 269 -1.80 -3.22 -0.81
C VAL A 269 -3.09 -3.88 -0.38
N GLY A 270 -3.08 -5.19 -0.20
CA GLY A 270 -4.26 -5.91 0.24
C GLY A 270 -3.96 -7.30 0.76
N CYS A 271 -4.75 -7.75 1.74
CA CYS A 271 -4.69 -9.10 2.27
C CYS A 271 -5.98 -9.88 2.01
N PHE A 272 -5.85 -11.18 1.87
CA PHE A 272 -6.97 -12.07 1.59
C PHE A 272 -6.72 -13.50 2.12
N PRO A 273 -7.83 -14.24 2.43
CA PRO A 273 -9.19 -13.72 2.62
C PRO A 273 -9.24 -12.68 3.76
N ALA A 274 -10.07 -11.63 3.64
CA ALA A 274 -10.07 -10.51 4.60
C ALA A 274 -10.38 -10.91 6.05
N ASP A 275 -11.14 -11.98 6.26
CA ASP A 275 -11.55 -12.42 7.60
C ASP A 275 -10.50 -13.30 8.28
N ASN A 276 -9.65 -13.99 7.51
CA ASN A 276 -8.53 -14.80 7.97
C ASN A 276 -7.41 -14.75 6.94
N PRO A 277 -6.61 -13.67 6.90
CA PRO A 277 -5.60 -13.46 5.90
C PRO A 277 -4.56 -14.57 5.86
N LYS A 278 -4.32 -15.10 4.67
CA LYS A 278 -3.22 -16.02 4.36
C LYS A 278 -2.08 -15.28 3.66
N TYR A 279 -2.43 -14.34 2.81
CA TYR A 279 -1.46 -13.59 2.00
C TYR A 279 -1.74 -12.11 2.07
N THR A 280 -0.66 -11.33 1.98
CA THR A 280 -0.72 -9.89 1.73
C THR A 280 0.12 -9.57 0.50
N ILE A 281 -0.46 -8.82 -0.43
CA ILE A 281 0.20 -8.36 -1.66
C ILE A 281 0.47 -6.87 -1.53
N GLY A 282 1.68 -6.44 -1.88
CA GLY A 282 2.02 -5.04 -2.16
C GLY A 282 2.39 -4.88 -3.62
N MET A 283 1.90 -3.83 -4.29
CA MET A 283 2.24 -3.52 -5.67
C MET A 283 2.44 -2.02 -5.86
N VAL A 284 3.50 -1.67 -6.55
CA VAL A 284 3.83 -0.29 -6.94
C VAL A 284 4.15 -0.28 -8.42
N VAL A 285 3.57 0.64 -9.18
CA VAL A 285 3.94 0.89 -10.57
C VAL A 285 4.07 2.38 -10.79
N ILE A 286 5.15 2.80 -11.43
CA ILE A 286 5.43 4.20 -11.79
C ILE A 286 5.48 4.30 -13.30
N ARG A 287 4.73 5.25 -13.87
CA ARG A 287 4.72 5.52 -15.29
C ARG A 287 4.86 7.02 -15.57
N PRO A 288 5.27 7.44 -16.78
CA PRO A 288 5.15 8.82 -17.20
C PRO A 288 3.68 9.26 -17.21
N HIS A 289 3.41 10.50 -16.77
CA HIS A 289 2.05 11.04 -16.85
C HIS A 289 1.69 11.37 -18.30
N LYS A 290 0.88 10.53 -18.93
CA LYS A 290 0.45 10.72 -20.32
C LYS A 290 -1.07 10.74 -20.49
N LEU A 291 -1.79 9.91 -19.73
CA LEU A 291 -3.22 9.67 -19.87
C LEU A 291 -3.87 9.58 -18.50
N PRO A 292 -5.19 9.81 -18.39
CA PRO A 292 -5.90 9.62 -17.13
C PRO A 292 -5.61 8.24 -16.53
N ALA A 293 -5.24 8.24 -15.26
CA ALA A 293 -4.90 7.04 -14.51
C ALA A 293 -6.08 6.59 -13.65
N ASN A 294 -6.28 5.28 -13.57
CA ASN A 294 -7.19 4.68 -12.60
C ASN A 294 -6.59 3.37 -12.07
N ILE A 295 -6.91 3.01 -10.85
CA ILE A 295 -6.36 1.83 -10.20
C ILE A 295 -6.77 0.51 -10.88
N GLY A 296 -7.83 0.53 -11.69
CA GLY A 296 -8.25 -0.61 -12.50
C GLY A 296 -7.17 -1.11 -13.46
N MET A 297 -6.16 -0.27 -13.76
CA MET A 297 -4.98 -0.68 -14.54
C MET A 297 -4.14 -1.76 -13.86
N LEU A 298 -4.29 -1.96 -12.55
CA LEU A 298 -3.66 -3.06 -11.81
C LEU A 298 -4.58 -4.28 -11.63
N SER A 299 -5.85 -4.19 -12.04
CA SER A 299 -6.88 -5.16 -11.61
C SER A 299 -6.66 -6.55 -12.16
N LYS A 300 -6.23 -6.67 -13.41
CA LYS A 300 -6.06 -7.96 -14.08
C LYS A 300 -4.97 -8.80 -13.43
N GLU A 301 -3.82 -8.19 -13.18
CA GLU A 301 -2.67 -8.86 -12.59
C GLU A 301 -2.89 -9.17 -11.11
N VAL A 302 -3.46 -8.22 -10.37
CA VAL A 302 -3.83 -8.44 -8.95
C VAL A 302 -4.83 -9.60 -8.84
N ASN A 303 -5.88 -9.63 -9.67
CA ASN A 303 -6.87 -10.71 -9.66
C ASN A 303 -6.24 -12.06 -9.99
N GLN A 304 -5.43 -12.15 -11.03
CA GLN A 304 -4.77 -13.39 -11.42
C GLN A 304 -3.84 -13.91 -10.33
N LEU A 305 -3.10 -13.02 -9.68
CA LEU A 305 -2.23 -13.41 -8.58
C LEU A 305 -3.03 -13.92 -7.36
N ILE A 306 -4.13 -13.24 -7.02
CA ILE A 306 -5.02 -13.68 -5.94
C ILE A 306 -5.64 -15.05 -6.27
N GLU A 307 -6.18 -15.24 -7.47
CA GLU A 307 -6.77 -16.51 -7.92
C GLU A 307 -5.75 -17.64 -7.89
N TRP A 308 -4.53 -17.39 -8.38
CA TRP A 308 -3.45 -18.36 -8.35
C TRP A 308 -3.08 -18.79 -6.92
N LEU A 309 -2.89 -17.82 -6.02
CA LEU A 309 -2.59 -18.07 -4.61
C LEU A 309 -3.72 -18.79 -3.86
N MET A 310 -4.97 -18.49 -4.18
CA MET A 310 -6.13 -19.17 -3.57
C MET A 310 -6.30 -20.61 -4.05
N ASN A 311 -5.92 -20.90 -5.29
CA ASN A 311 -6.06 -22.26 -5.87
C ASN A 311 -4.89 -23.18 -5.50
N ARG A 312 -3.72 -22.63 -5.20
CA ARG A 312 -2.53 -23.39 -4.82
C ARG A 312 -2.69 -24.18 -3.51
N ASN A 313 -3.60 -23.78 -2.64
CA ASN A 313 -3.84 -24.39 -1.34
C ASN A 313 -5.12 -25.24 -1.29
N LYS A 314 -5.68 -25.58 -2.44
CA LYS A 314 -6.75 -26.56 -2.59
C LYS A 314 -6.17 -27.91 -2.97
#